data_dc15e6af0c4908038e1afe148c9bd78e
#
_entry.id   dc15e6af0c4908038e1afe148c9bd78e
#
_cell.length_a   1.000
_cell.length_b   1.000
_cell.length_c   1.000
_cell.angle_alpha   90.00
_cell.angle_beta   90.00
_cell.angle_gamma   90.00
#
_symmetry.space_group_name_H-M   'P 1'
#
loop_
_entity.id
_entity.type
_entity.pdbx_description
1 polymer ?
#
loop_
_entity_poly.entity_id
_entity_poly.type
_entity_poly.pdbx_seq_one_letter_code
_entity_poly.pdbx_strand_id
1 'polypeptide(L)'
;MLPDAKKVGLLYASNESNSLIQIEMAEEALDKLGIEHERYSVSSTNEIQSVVESAVGKVDALYSPTDNTIAQGAAQVGQICKENKLPFIAGEEGMCMAGGVFTLSINYEDLGYRAGEMAVKILKGEAKPADMAIEHLSAEDLVVVKNQEMADALGIDLSVLDE
;
A
#
# COMPACT_ATOMS: atom_id res chain seq x y z
N MET A 1 7.32 -2.21 -14.97
CA MET A 1 6.47 -3.30 -14.45
C MET A 1 5.15 -3.43 -15.22
N LEU A 2 4.34 -2.38 -15.30
CA LEU A 2 3.04 -2.37 -15.98
C LEU A 2 2.98 -1.19 -16.97
N PRO A 3 3.79 -1.21 -18.06
CA PRO A 3 3.96 -0.05 -18.94
C PRO A 3 2.68 0.31 -19.71
N ASP A 4 1.79 -0.64 -19.88
CA ASP A 4 0.55 -0.47 -20.64
C ASP A 4 -0.68 -0.21 -19.75
N ALA A 5 -0.49 -0.11 -18.42
CA ALA A 5 -1.58 0.17 -17.49
C ALA A 5 -2.17 1.56 -17.74
N LYS A 6 -3.49 1.63 -17.92
CA LYS A 6 -4.25 2.85 -18.21
C LYS A 6 -5.20 3.23 -17.09
N LYS A 7 -5.62 2.24 -16.30
CA LYS A 7 -6.59 2.45 -15.23
C LYS A 7 -6.22 1.66 -13.99
N VAL A 8 -6.21 2.33 -12.83
CA VAL A 8 -5.90 1.73 -11.51
C VAL A 8 -7.14 1.76 -10.63
N GLY A 9 -7.44 0.62 -10.00
CA GLY A 9 -8.45 0.53 -8.95
C GLY A 9 -7.83 0.86 -7.59
N LEU A 10 -8.47 1.74 -6.83
CA LEU A 10 -8.02 2.19 -5.52
C LEU A 10 -8.87 1.50 -4.44
N LEU A 11 -8.33 0.43 -3.84
CA LEU A 11 -9.01 -0.40 -2.84
C LEU A 11 -8.71 0.10 -1.43
N TYR A 12 -9.73 0.42 -0.64
CA TYR A 12 -9.55 0.96 0.71
C TYR A 12 -10.77 0.77 1.61
N ALA A 13 -10.57 0.93 2.92
CA ALA A 13 -11.64 0.95 3.91
C ALA A 13 -12.20 2.37 4.07
N SER A 14 -13.49 2.54 3.84
CA SER A 14 -14.17 3.84 3.90
C SER A 14 -14.25 4.44 5.33
N ASN A 15 -14.04 3.62 6.35
CA ASN A 15 -14.07 4.01 7.77
C ASN A 15 -12.67 4.28 8.36
N GLU A 16 -11.60 4.22 7.55
CA GLU A 16 -10.24 4.56 7.95
C GLU A 16 -9.82 5.91 7.35
N SER A 17 -9.68 6.94 8.18
CA SER A 17 -9.36 8.30 7.71
C SER A 17 -7.97 8.42 7.09
N ASN A 18 -6.98 7.65 7.58
CA ASN A 18 -5.65 7.54 6.99
C ASN A 18 -5.72 6.98 5.55
N SER A 19 -6.56 5.98 5.31
CA SER A 19 -6.74 5.40 3.98
C SER A 19 -7.33 6.41 3.00
N LEU A 20 -8.34 7.18 3.42
CA LEU A 20 -8.93 8.23 2.59
C LEU A 20 -7.91 9.26 2.13
N ILE A 21 -7.06 9.76 3.06
CA ILE A 21 -6.00 10.73 2.73
C ILE A 21 -5.01 10.12 1.73
N GLN A 22 -4.59 8.88 1.94
CA GLN A 22 -3.64 8.21 1.03
C GLN A 22 -4.25 7.93 -0.35
N ILE A 23 -5.56 7.65 -0.42
CA ILE A 23 -6.27 7.50 -1.70
C ILE A 23 -6.30 8.83 -2.46
N GLU A 24 -6.61 9.94 -1.80
CA GLU A 24 -6.56 11.27 -2.42
C GLU A 24 -5.16 11.59 -2.97
N MET A 25 -4.11 11.26 -2.22
CA MET A 25 -2.71 11.41 -2.69
C MET A 25 -2.42 10.51 -3.91
N ALA A 26 -2.95 9.29 -3.93
CA ALA A 26 -2.78 8.38 -5.05
C ALA A 26 -3.52 8.89 -6.30
N GLU A 27 -4.73 9.40 -6.15
CA GLU A 27 -5.52 10.02 -7.23
C GLU A 27 -4.75 11.19 -7.85
N GLU A 28 -4.23 12.11 -7.02
CA GLU A 28 -3.42 13.24 -7.51
C GLU A 28 -2.18 12.78 -8.28
N ALA A 29 -1.54 11.69 -7.83
CA ALA A 29 -0.36 11.15 -8.51
C ALA A 29 -0.74 10.51 -9.86
N LEU A 30 -1.83 9.75 -9.91
CA LEU A 30 -2.33 9.11 -11.14
C LEU A 30 -2.81 10.15 -12.14
N ASP A 31 -3.48 11.21 -11.70
CA ASP A 31 -3.90 12.34 -12.55
C ASP A 31 -2.70 13.02 -13.21
N LYS A 32 -1.63 13.26 -12.45
CA LYS A 32 -0.38 13.84 -12.99
C LYS A 32 0.28 12.95 -14.05
N LEU A 33 0.08 11.64 -13.95
CA LEU A 33 0.59 10.64 -14.90
C LEU A 33 -0.37 10.38 -16.07
N GLY A 34 -1.59 10.94 -16.04
CA GLY A 34 -2.62 10.71 -17.05
C GLY A 34 -3.20 9.28 -17.01
N ILE A 35 -3.17 8.64 -15.82
CA ILE A 35 -3.68 7.30 -15.60
C ILE A 35 -5.08 7.41 -14.97
N GLU A 36 -6.08 6.78 -15.59
CA GLU A 36 -7.44 6.72 -15.03
C GLU A 36 -7.46 5.94 -13.71
N HIS A 37 -8.37 6.30 -12.83
CA HIS A 37 -8.55 5.59 -11.57
C HIS A 37 -10.02 5.44 -11.18
N GLU A 38 -10.30 4.46 -10.33
CA GLU A 38 -11.64 4.21 -9.81
C GLU A 38 -11.56 3.72 -8.35
N ARG A 39 -12.40 4.27 -7.48
CA ARG A 39 -12.44 3.90 -6.06
C ARG A 39 -13.24 2.62 -5.84
N TYR A 40 -12.66 1.69 -5.07
CA TYR A 40 -13.26 0.44 -4.60
C TYR A 40 -13.21 0.44 -3.07
N SER A 41 -14.31 0.80 -2.41
CA SER A 41 -14.33 0.92 -0.97
C SER A 41 -15.05 -0.25 -0.29
N VAL A 42 -14.54 -0.65 0.87
CA VAL A 42 -15.17 -1.60 1.77
C VAL A 42 -15.45 -0.93 3.12
N SER A 43 -16.44 -1.42 3.86
CA SER A 43 -16.70 -1.02 5.25
C SER A 43 -16.23 -2.09 6.24
N SER A 44 -15.98 -3.30 5.76
CA SER A 44 -15.50 -4.45 6.54
C SER A 44 -14.81 -5.48 5.66
N THR A 45 -14.08 -6.40 6.27
CA THR A 45 -13.41 -7.51 5.58
C THR A 45 -14.39 -8.42 4.82
N ASN A 46 -15.65 -8.51 5.25
CA ASN A 46 -16.66 -9.34 4.60
C ASN A 46 -17.02 -8.87 3.18
N GLU A 47 -16.76 -7.61 2.87
CA GLU A 47 -17.07 -7.02 1.55
C GLU A 47 -15.91 -7.15 0.56
N ILE A 48 -14.70 -7.50 1.03
CA ILE A 48 -13.48 -7.53 0.21
C ILE A 48 -13.68 -8.38 -1.03
N GLN A 49 -14.21 -9.60 -0.90
CA GLN A 49 -14.40 -10.48 -2.04
C GLN A 49 -15.23 -9.82 -3.14
N SER A 50 -16.43 -9.39 -2.80
CA SER A 50 -17.36 -8.83 -3.80
C SER A 50 -16.85 -7.54 -4.43
N VAL A 51 -16.15 -6.71 -3.64
CA VAL A 51 -15.60 -5.45 -4.12
C VAL A 51 -14.41 -5.71 -5.05
N VAL A 52 -13.48 -6.59 -4.69
CA VAL A 52 -12.33 -6.95 -5.54
C VAL A 52 -12.78 -7.64 -6.82
N GLU A 53 -13.73 -8.60 -6.74
CA GLU A 53 -14.32 -9.24 -7.92
C GLU A 53 -14.97 -8.22 -8.87
N SER A 54 -15.57 -7.16 -8.32
CA SER A 54 -16.18 -6.09 -9.13
C SER A 54 -15.18 -5.25 -9.92
N ALA A 55 -13.92 -5.25 -9.53
CA ALA A 55 -12.83 -4.55 -10.22
C ALA A 55 -12.23 -5.37 -11.36
N VAL A 56 -12.38 -6.70 -11.32
CA VAL A 56 -11.83 -7.61 -12.33
C VAL A 56 -12.34 -7.25 -13.73
N GLY A 57 -11.40 -7.11 -14.66
CA GLY A 57 -11.67 -6.74 -16.04
C GLY A 57 -12.08 -5.28 -16.27
N LYS A 58 -12.06 -4.44 -15.23
CA LYS A 58 -12.35 -3.01 -15.32
C LYS A 58 -11.11 -2.13 -15.11
N VAL A 59 -10.10 -2.66 -14.42
CA VAL A 59 -8.85 -1.97 -14.11
C VAL A 59 -7.67 -2.86 -14.44
N ASP A 60 -6.51 -2.24 -14.69
CA ASP A 60 -5.27 -2.94 -15.07
C ASP A 60 -4.43 -3.33 -13.86
N ALA A 61 -4.65 -2.69 -12.72
CA ALA A 61 -4.05 -3.02 -11.43
C ALA A 61 -4.95 -2.55 -10.29
N LEU A 62 -4.81 -3.17 -9.11
CA LEU A 62 -5.31 -2.67 -7.85
C LEU A 62 -4.17 -2.06 -7.02
N TYR A 63 -4.44 -0.96 -6.36
CA TYR A 63 -3.59 -0.38 -5.32
C TYR A 63 -4.39 -0.28 -4.02
N SER A 64 -3.76 -0.62 -2.90
CA SER A 64 -4.29 -0.31 -1.58
C SER A 64 -3.23 0.41 -0.76
N PRO A 65 -3.59 1.50 -0.05
CA PRO A 65 -2.69 2.19 0.85
C PRO A 65 -2.41 1.35 2.11
N THR A 66 -1.73 1.91 3.08
CA THR A 66 -1.61 1.31 4.43
C THR A 66 -2.98 1.34 5.12
N ASP A 67 -3.69 0.21 5.07
CA ASP A 67 -5.10 0.05 5.46
C ASP A 67 -5.26 -1.22 6.29
N ASN A 68 -5.74 -1.07 7.55
CA ASN A 68 -5.82 -2.21 8.46
C ASN A 68 -6.89 -3.24 8.06
N THR A 69 -7.99 -2.78 7.48
CA THR A 69 -9.08 -3.67 7.03
C THR A 69 -8.65 -4.48 5.81
N ILE A 70 -7.99 -3.84 4.85
CA ILE A 70 -7.47 -4.54 3.67
C ILE A 70 -6.31 -5.45 4.06
N ALA A 71 -5.42 -5.04 4.98
CA ALA A 71 -4.33 -5.87 5.48
C ALA A 71 -4.83 -7.19 6.08
N GLN A 72 -5.91 -7.16 6.86
CA GLN A 72 -6.53 -8.37 7.41
C GLN A 72 -7.07 -9.32 6.33
N GLY A 73 -7.48 -8.80 5.19
CA GLY A 73 -7.98 -9.57 4.05
C GLY A 73 -7.00 -9.72 2.89
N ALA A 74 -5.74 -9.30 3.04
CA ALA A 74 -4.78 -9.20 1.94
C ALA A 74 -4.54 -10.54 1.21
N ALA A 75 -4.54 -11.65 1.93
CA ALA A 75 -4.44 -12.98 1.32
C ALA A 75 -5.63 -13.29 0.39
N GLN A 76 -6.84 -12.89 0.77
CA GLN A 76 -8.04 -13.04 -0.06
C GLN A 76 -7.98 -12.13 -1.28
N VAL A 77 -7.56 -10.87 -1.12
CA VAL A 77 -7.32 -9.95 -2.25
C VAL A 77 -6.32 -10.57 -3.22
N GLY A 78 -5.19 -11.04 -2.71
CA GLY A 78 -4.13 -11.65 -3.50
C GLY A 78 -4.58 -12.90 -4.26
N GLN A 79 -5.39 -13.76 -3.63
CA GLN A 79 -5.93 -14.94 -4.30
C GLN A 79 -6.82 -14.56 -5.48
N ILE A 80 -7.78 -13.66 -5.28
CA ILE A 80 -8.68 -13.19 -6.36
C ILE A 80 -7.87 -12.54 -7.48
N CYS A 81 -6.90 -11.71 -7.12
CA CYS A 81 -6.02 -11.04 -8.06
C CYS A 81 -5.17 -12.04 -8.88
N LYS A 82 -4.60 -13.06 -8.23
CA LYS A 82 -3.82 -14.13 -8.88
C LYS A 82 -4.66 -14.92 -9.88
N GLU A 83 -5.87 -15.33 -9.48
CA GLU A 83 -6.81 -16.10 -10.31
C GLU A 83 -7.27 -15.31 -11.55
N ASN A 84 -7.40 -14.00 -11.43
CA ASN A 84 -7.90 -13.12 -12.49
C ASN A 84 -6.79 -12.34 -13.22
N LYS A 85 -5.51 -12.63 -12.95
CA LYS A 85 -4.37 -11.95 -13.55
C LYS A 85 -4.39 -10.43 -13.35
N LEU A 86 -4.90 -9.97 -12.22
CA LEU A 86 -4.98 -8.57 -11.81
C LEU A 86 -3.84 -8.25 -10.83
N PRO A 87 -2.84 -7.44 -11.18
CA PRO A 87 -1.78 -7.07 -10.25
C PRO A 87 -2.33 -6.30 -9.04
N PHE A 88 -1.89 -6.69 -7.83
CA PHE A 88 -2.20 -5.97 -6.59
C PHE A 88 -0.94 -5.32 -6.04
N ILE A 89 -0.92 -4.00 -5.97
CA ILE A 89 0.16 -3.18 -5.42
C ILE A 89 -0.21 -2.83 -3.98
N ALA A 90 0.61 -3.26 -3.04
CA ALA A 90 0.33 -3.12 -1.62
C ALA A 90 0.96 -1.87 -1.02
N GLY A 91 0.33 -1.31 0.02
CA GLY A 91 0.80 -0.13 0.74
C GLY A 91 1.86 -0.41 1.79
N GLU A 92 2.08 -1.70 2.16
CA GLU A 92 3.09 -2.09 3.15
C GLU A 92 3.51 -3.56 2.98
N GLU A 93 4.58 -3.95 3.68
CA GLU A 93 5.24 -5.25 3.54
C GLU A 93 4.32 -6.44 3.82
N GLY A 94 3.54 -6.39 4.93
CA GLY A 94 2.66 -7.51 5.32
C GLY A 94 1.61 -7.81 4.26
N MET A 95 0.97 -6.77 3.70
CA MET A 95 0.02 -6.91 2.58
C MET A 95 0.70 -7.42 1.32
N CYS A 96 1.92 -6.95 1.03
CA CYS A 96 2.70 -7.41 -0.11
C CYS A 96 2.97 -8.90 -0.02
N MET A 97 3.49 -9.36 1.11
CA MET A 97 3.81 -10.78 1.32
C MET A 97 2.58 -11.67 1.43
N ALA A 98 1.43 -11.13 1.86
CA ALA A 98 0.17 -11.87 1.92
C ALA A 98 -0.51 -12.04 0.55
N GLY A 99 -0.29 -11.11 -0.39
CA GLY A 99 -1.00 -11.21 -1.68
C GLY A 99 -0.67 -10.13 -2.70
N GLY A 100 0.13 -9.11 -2.34
CA GLY A 100 0.59 -8.09 -3.29
C GLY A 100 1.76 -8.57 -4.15
N VAL A 101 2.10 -7.79 -5.16
CA VAL A 101 3.25 -8.04 -6.06
C VAL A 101 4.51 -7.36 -5.53
N PHE A 102 4.39 -6.11 -5.13
CA PHE A 102 5.47 -5.34 -4.52
C PHE A 102 4.91 -4.18 -3.69
N THR A 103 5.79 -3.58 -2.90
CA THR A 103 5.53 -2.32 -2.19
C THR A 103 6.81 -1.52 -1.99
N LEU A 104 6.65 -0.21 -1.85
CA LEU A 104 7.62 0.66 -1.19
C LEU A 104 7.15 0.83 0.25
N SER A 105 7.77 0.13 1.18
CA SER A 105 7.36 0.08 2.58
C SER A 105 8.29 0.89 3.46
N ILE A 106 7.75 1.34 4.58
CA ILE A 106 8.57 1.84 5.69
C ILE A 106 9.13 0.65 6.49
N ASN A 107 10.32 0.83 7.06
CA ASN A 107 10.82 -0.11 8.07
C ASN A 107 10.18 0.24 9.42
N TYR A 108 9.27 -0.60 9.90
CA TYR A 108 8.56 -0.38 11.16
C TYR A 108 9.49 -0.49 12.39
N GLU A 109 10.58 -1.25 12.31
CA GLU A 109 11.59 -1.34 13.38
C GLU A 109 12.32 0.00 13.53
N ASP A 110 12.76 0.60 12.42
CA ASP A 110 13.40 1.92 12.41
C ASP A 110 12.44 3.01 12.91
N LEU A 111 11.17 2.94 12.50
CA LEU A 111 10.13 3.86 13.00
C LEU A 111 9.97 3.75 14.52
N GLY A 112 9.93 2.51 15.03
CA GLY A 112 9.86 2.24 16.47
C GLY A 112 11.12 2.73 17.21
N TYR A 113 12.29 2.55 16.63
CA TYR A 113 13.56 3.02 17.18
C TYR A 113 13.58 4.56 17.30
N ARG A 114 13.23 5.28 16.25
CA ARG A 114 13.12 6.75 16.25
C ARG A 114 12.12 7.25 17.29
N ALA A 115 10.96 6.61 17.38
CA ALA A 115 9.98 6.93 18.42
C ALA A 115 10.54 6.72 19.84
N GLY A 116 11.34 5.67 20.04
CA GLY A 116 12.07 5.40 21.29
C GLY A 116 13.09 6.50 21.61
N GLU A 117 13.87 6.97 20.64
CA GLU A 117 14.80 8.09 20.83
C GLU A 117 14.08 9.38 21.23
N MET A 118 12.94 9.68 20.60
CA MET A 118 12.12 10.83 20.99
C MET A 118 11.60 10.69 22.43
N ALA A 119 11.12 9.51 22.82
CA ALA A 119 10.68 9.23 24.16
C ALA A 119 11.79 9.40 25.19
N VAL A 120 13.01 8.98 24.91
CA VAL A 120 14.18 9.16 25.78
C VAL A 120 14.50 10.64 26.01
N LYS A 121 14.44 11.48 24.98
CA LYS A 121 14.64 12.94 25.11
C LYS A 121 13.61 13.57 26.05
N ILE A 122 12.34 13.14 25.93
CA ILE A 122 11.25 13.61 26.80
C ILE A 122 11.49 13.19 28.25
N LEU A 123 11.81 11.91 28.49
CA LEU A 123 12.03 11.35 29.80
C LEU A 123 13.24 11.97 30.51
N LYS A 124 14.26 12.39 29.78
CA LYS A 124 15.42 13.12 30.29
C LYS A 124 15.14 14.61 30.53
N GLY A 125 13.99 15.13 30.14
CA GLY A 125 13.65 16.54 30.19
C GLY A 125 14.38 17.42 29.18
N GLU A 126 14.97 16.81 28.16
CA GLU A 126 15.69 17.49 27.07
C GLU A 126 14.75 18.07 26.00
N ALA A 127 13.51 17.54 25.92
CA ALA A 127 12.47 18.01 25.01
C ALA A 127 11.09 17.87 25.63
N LYS A 128 10.11 18.62 25.10
CA LYS A 128 8.69 18.48 25.42
C LYS A 128 7.92 18.07 24.16
N PRO A 129 6.92 17.20 24.26
CA PRO A 129 6.14 16.76 23.11
C PRO A 129 5.57 17.91 22.26
N ALA A 130 5.14 19.00 22.92
CA ALA A 130 4.59 20.19 22.25
C ALA A 130 5.61 20.96 21.38
N ASP A 131 6.91 20.80 21.68
CA ASP A 131 8.00 21.50 21.00
C ASP A 131 8.72 20.61 19.97
N MET A 132 8.31 19.34 19.87
CA MET A 132 8.89 18.38 18.93
C MET A 132 8.11 18.37 17.63
N ALA A 133 8.84 18.41 16.51
CA ALA A 133 8.23 18.21 15.20
C ALA A 133 7.78 16.74 15.03
N ILE A 134 6.74 16.53 14.24
CA ILE A 134 6.41 15.19 13.75
C ILE A 134 7.52 14.77 12.77
N GLU A 135 8.20 13.65 13.07
CA GLU A 135 9.22 13.11 12.21
C GLU A 135 8.59 12.26 11.10
N HIS A 136 9.11 12.38 9.90
CA HIS A 136 8.72 11.59 8.75
C HIS A 136 9.95 10.82 8.24
N LEU A 137 9.72 9.62 7.73
CA LEU A 137 10.74 8.90 6.99
C LEU A 137 10.94 9.59 5.63
N SER A 138 12.20 9.65 5.17
CA SER A 138 12.53 10.14 3.84
C SER A 138 12.32 9.05 2.79
N ALA A 139 12.33 9.42 1.51
CA ALA A 139 12.26 8.44 0.43
C ALA A 139 13.45 7.44 0.45
N GLU A 140 14.60 7.86 1.01
CA GLU A 140 15.79 7.02 1.17
C GLU A 140 15.65 5.97 2.28
N ASP A 141 14.71 6.17 3.21
CA ASP A 141 14.41 5.24 4.30
C ASP A 141 13.38 4.15 3.87
N LEU A 142 12.83 4.26 2.65
CA LEU A 142 11.86 3.28 2.14
C LEU A 142 12.56 2.01 1.67
N VAL A 143 11.90 0.89 1.92
CA VAL A 143 12.37 -0.44 1.53
C VAL A 143 11.50 -0.98 0.42
N VAL A 144 12.11 -1.43 -0.68
CA VAL A 144 11.42 -2.16 -1.73
C VAL A 144 11.22 -3.60 -1.27
N VAL A 145 9.97 -4.03 -1.14
CA VAL A 145 9.62 -5.42 -0.86
C VAL A 145 8.97 -6.03 -2.08
N LYS A 146 9.46 -7.20 -2.50
CA LYS A 146 9.02 -7.93 -3.70
C LYS A 146 8.43 -9.27 -3.30
N ASN A 147 7.27 -9.59 -3.83
CA ASN A 147 6.68 -10.92 -3.75
C ASN A 147 6.90 -11.64 -5.09
N GLN A 148 8.02 -12.34 -5.19
CA GLN A 148 8.42 -13.01 -6.43
C GLN A 148 7.42 -14.09 -6.85
N GLU A 149 6.81 -14.80 -5.90
CA GLU A 149 5.80 -15.81 -6.22
C GLU A 149 4.59 -15.19 -6.94
N MET A 150 4.11 -14.05 -6.47
CA MET A 150 3.00 -13.34 -7.11
C MET A 150 3.41 -12.76 -8.46
N ALA A 151 4.61 -12.18 -8.56
CA ALA A 151 5.13 -11.66 -9.81
C ALA A 151 5.23 -12.75 -10.89
N ASP A 152 5.80 -13.90 -10.55
CA ASP A 152 5.92 -15.05 -11.46
C ASP A 152 4.54 -15.56 -11.91
N ALA A 153 3.59 -15.67 -10.96
CA ALA A 153 2.23 -16.13 -11.26
C ALA A 153 1.48 -15.19 -12.21
N LEU A 154 1.80 -13.88 -12.16
CA LEU A 154 1.19 -12.85 -13.00
C LEU A 154 2.01 -12.55 -14.27
N GLY A 155 3.25 -13.06 -14.38
CA GLY A 155 4.17 -12.79 -15.47
C GLY A 155 4.73 -11.36 -15.43
N ILE A 156 4.93 -10.80 -14.22
CA ILE A 156 5.44 -9.44 -14.01
C ILE A 156 6.94 -9.49 -13.75
N ASP A 157 7.70 -8.69 -14.48
CA ASP A 157 9.13 -8.49 -14.25
C ASP A 157 9.34 -7.41 -13.17
N LEU A 158 9.97 -7.80 -12.05
CA LEU A 158 10.33 -6.93 -10.93
C LEU A 158 11.79 -6.46 -10.98
N SER A 159 12.56 -6.82 -11.99
CA SER A 159 13.99 -6.42 -12.11
C SER A 159 14.15 -4.90 -12.22
N VAL A 160 13.15 -4.21 -12.76
CA VAL A 160 13.12 -2.73 -12.84
C VAL A 160 13.11 -2.02 -11.47
N LEU A 161 12.91 -2.78 -10.39
CA LEU A 161 12.98 -2.25 -9.02
C LEU A 161 14.37 -2.45 -8.38
N ASP A 162 15.35 -2.99 -9.12
CA ASP A 162 16.74 -3.19 -8.66
C ASP A 162 17.65 -2.03 -9.08
N GLU A 163 17.14 -1.09 -9.89
CA GLU A 163 17.85 0.09 -10.38
C GLU A 163 17.65 1.29 -9.43
#